data_7098e5fc9d81f03a9faf0640662c6ea7
#
_entry.id   7098e5fc9d81f03a9faf0640662c6ea7
#
_cell.length_a   1.000
_cell.length_b   1.000
_cell.length_c   1.000
_cell.angle_alpha   90.00
_cell.angle_beta   90.00
_cell.angle_gamma   90.00
#
_symmetry.space_group_name_H-M   'P 1'
#
loop_
_entity.id
_entity.type
_entity.pdbx_description
1 polymer ?
#
loop_
_entity_poly.entity_id
_entity_poly.type
_entity_poly.pdbx_seq_one_letter_code
_entity_poly.pdbx_strand_id
1 'polypeptide(L)'
;MLRRLVLGLAGVALTACSPAKTAVTPEPLLVQVAEVAPGPGAVSRYTGVIRARTESNLGFRVGGKIFERLVDPGDRVRLGQPLMRLDRTDFTLALAAARASVEAARAQMIKAKADEERSRKLVADGWTSKQTYDQNKGAADAAIAQFANAEAQASQIQNQAGYAELQADADGVVMEVPSEPGQVVAAGQTVVKLARDGAREAEVFLPEGSRRAAKGEASGTKGEASGTKGEASATLYAEGAATYPARLRELSATADPATRTYRARYILSGGGEAAPLGATVTLQLKDLDAARAGSVEVPLAALFDQGQGPSVWRYDAASETVQPQAVRVARMGEERADVVAGLNPGDRIVALGAHLLKAGEKVRQAPASMTGVVR
;
A
#
# COMPACT_ATOMS: atom_id res chain seq x y z
N MET A 1 -1.70 -52.31 113.43
CA MET A 1 -2.65 -51.36 114.07
C MET A 1 -3.26 -50.47 113.03
N LEU A 2 -4.45 -50.68 112.79
CA LEU A 2 -5.68 -49.83 112.92
C LEU A 2 -5.84 -48.78 111.77
N ARG A 3 -6.77 -48.78 111.02
CA ARG A 3 -8.22 -48.66 111.00
C ARG A 3 -8.65 -48.02 109.64
N ARG A 4 -9.40 -48.70 108.88
CA ARG A 4 -10.67 -48.38 108.18
C ARG A 4 -11.04 -46.90 108.02
N LEU A 5 -11.34 -46.49 106.80
CA LEU A 5 -12.68 -45.93 106.49
C LEU A 5 -13.01 -46.00 105.00
N VAL A 6 -14.18 -46.52 104.71
CA VAL A 6 -14.90 -46.60 103.47
C VAL A 6 -15.64 -45.26 103.28
N LEU A 7 -15.64 -44.67 102.11
CA LEU A 7 -16.77 -43.87 101.61
C LEU A 7 -16.83 -43.87 100.08
N GLY A 8 -17.90 -44.45 99.58
CA GLY A 8 -18.24 -44.43 98.16
C GLY A 8 -18.82 -43.07 97.72
N LEU A 9 -18.62 -42.71 96.52
CA LEU A 9 -19.45 -41.71 95.85
C LEU A 9 -19.54 -41.97 94.34
N ALA A 10 -20.78 -41.89 93.93
CA ALA A 10 -21.39 -42.19 92.67
C ALA A 10 -20.68 -41.59 91.41
N GLY A 11 -20.56 -42.44 90.38
CA GLY A 11 -20.14 -42.00 89.06
C GLY A 11 -21.24 -41.28 88.32
N VAL A 12 -20.96 -40.04 87.84
CA VAL A 12 -21.79 -39.34 86.89
C VAL A 12 -21.11 -39.49 85.54
N ALA A 13 -21.72 -40.30 84.65
CA ALA A 13 -21.32 -40.43 83.24
C ALA A 13 -21.76 -39.16 82.46
N LEU A 14 -20.81 -38.28 82.15
CA LEU A 14 -21.03 -37.17 81.13
C LEU A 14 -20.86 -37.77 79.74
N THR A 15 -21.97 -38.05 79.07
CA THR A 15 -22.03 -38.26 77.61
C THR A 15 -21.74 -36.97 76.93
N ALA A 16 -20.51 -36.79 76.38
CA ALA A 16 -20.15 -35.70 75.51
C ALA A 16 -20.78 -35.96 74.10
N CYS A 17 -21.88 -35.29 73.80
CA CYS A 17 -22.35 -35.14 72.43
C CYS A 17 -21.38 -34.25 71.68
N SER A 18 -20.48 -34.85 70.87
CA SER A 18 -19.77 -34.08 69.77
C SER A 18 -20.77 -33.75 68.74
N PRO A 19 -20.93 -32.43 68.35
CA PRO A 19 -21.73 -32.07 67.17
C PRO A 19 -21.05 -32.65 65.94
N ALA A 20 -21.77 -33.48 65.19
CA ALA A 20 -21.37 -33.92 63.85
C ALA A 20 -21.14 -32.63 62.98
N LYS A 21 -19.89 -32.41 62.56
CA LYS A 21 -19.57 -31.46 61.57
C LYS A 21 -20.36 -31.83 60.31
N THR A 22 -21.48 -31.20 60.07
CA THR A 22 -22.17 -31.22 58.80
C THR A 22 -21.15 -30.75 57.77
N ALA A 23 -20.69 -31.67 56.91
CA ALA A 23 -19.87 -31.28 55.75
C ALA A 23 -20.75 -30.38 54.86
N VAL A 24 -20.51 -29.07 54.96
CA VAL A 24 -21.07 -28.12 54.02
C VAL A 24 -20.44 -28.48 52.66
N THR A 25 -21.20 -29.14 51.81
CA THR A 25 -20.81 -29.35 50.42
C THR A 25 -20.66 -27.96 49.83
N PRO A 26 -19.46 -27.54 49.42
CA PRO A 26 -19.28 -26.20 48.85
C PRO A 26 -20.18 -26.07 47.64
N GLU A 27 -20.93 -24.97 47.61
CA GLU A 27 -21.82 -24.65 46.49
C GLU A 27 -20.95 -24.53 45.22
N PRO A 28 -21.34 -25.17 44.08
CA PRO A 28 -20.53 -25.13 42.88
C PRO A 28 -20.28 -23.71 42.44
N LEU A 29 -19.03 -23.35 42.14
CA LEU A 29 -18.62 -22.05 41.67
C LEU A 29 -19.36 -21.70 40.35
N LEU A 30 -19.91 -20.50 40.29
CA LEU A 30 -20.50 -19.97 39.09
C LEU A 30 -19.41 -19.52 38.12
N VAL A 31 -19.39 -20.09 36.92
CA VAL A 31 -18.40 -19.76 35.88
C VAL A 31 -19.11 -19.34 34.59
N GLN A 32 -18.48 -18.44 33.86
CA GLN A 32 -18.93 -18.11 32.52
C GLN A 32 -18.28 -19.07 31.54
N VAL A 33 -19.10 -19.81 30.79
CA VAL A 33 -18.64 -20.74 29.76
C VAL A 33 -18.80 -20.06 28.39
N ALA A 34 -17.76 -20.10 27.56
CA ALA A 34 -17.78 -19.69 26.19
C ALA A 34 -17.47 -20.87 25.27
N GLU A 35 -18.11 -20.87 24.11
CA GLU A 35 -17.77 -21.80 23.05
C GLU A 35 -16.59 -21.21 22.25
N VAL A 36 -15.61 -22.06 21.98
CA VAL A 36 -14.42 -21.69 21.23
C VAL A 36 -14.79 -21.47 19.77
N ALA A 37 -14.73 -20.23 19.33
CA ALA A 37 -14.97 -19.87 17.93
C ALA A 37 -13.72 -20.15 17.07
N PRO A 38 -13.91 -20.51 15.78
CA PRO A 38 -12.81 -20.49 14.85
C PRO A 38 -12.17 -19.11 14.89
N GLY A 39 -10.87 -19.04 15.02
CA GLY A 39 -10.16 -17.77 14.95
C GLY A 39 -10.43 -17.11 13.59
N PRO A 40 -10.53 -15.79 13.53
CA PRO A 40 -10.76 -15.06 12.28
C PRO A 40 -9.56 -15.16 11.34
N GLY A 41 -9.07 -16.32 10.97
CA GLY A 41 -7.85 -16.55 10.20
C GLY A 41 -6.94 -15.30 10.24
N ALA A 42 -5.71 -15.39 10.63
CA ALA A 42 -4.87 -14.24 10.93
C ALA A 42 -4.86 -13.25 9.74
N VAL A 43 -5.62 -12.17 9.87
CA VAL A 43 -5.68 -11.08 8.88
C VAL A 43 -4.77 -9.97 9.39
N SER A 44 -3.68 -9.74 8.66
CA SER A 44 -2.82 -8.61 8.93
C SER A 44 -3.35 -7.37 8.23
N ARG A 45 -3.44 -6.24 8.95
CA ARG A 45 -3.92 -4.96 8.43
C ARG A 45 -2.77 -3.98 8.25
N TYR A 46 -2.72 -3.33 7.10
CA TYR A 46 -1.71 -2.34 6.76
C TYR A 46 -2.38 -1.08 6.24
N THR A 47 -2.01 0.05 6.80
CA THR A 47 -2.51 1.34 6.34
C THR A 47 -1.60 1.87 5.23
N GLY A 48 -2.20 2.46 4.22
CA GLY A 48 -1.53 3.05 3.08
C GLY A 48 -2.33 4.19 2.47
N VAL A 49 -1.94 4.59 1.27
CA VAL A 49 -2.57 5.68 0.52
C VAL A 49 -2.91 5.24 -0.90
N ILE A 50 -3.98 5.82 -1.43
CA ILE A 50 -4.38 5.61 -2.82
C ILE A 50 -3.51 6.47 -3.74
N ARG A 51 -2.89 5.84 -4.73
CA ARG A 51 -2.07 6.46 -5.76
C ARG A 51 -2.63 6.20 -7.16
N ALA A 52 -2.30 7.05 -8.10
CA ALA A 52 -2.45 6.70 -9.50
C ALA A 52 -1.40 5.63 -9.87
N ARG A 53 -1.77 4.72 -10.75
CA ARG A 53 -0.82 3.72 -11.27
C ARG A 53 0.38 4.37 -11.95
N THR A 54 0.14 5.46 -12.67
CA THR A 54 1.17 6.23 -13.36
C THR A 54 1.05 7.69 -13.01
N GLU A 55 2.13 8.28 -12.54
CA GLU A 55 2.26 9.70 -12.26
C GLU A 55 3.31 10.27 -13.21
N SER A 56 3.01 11.43 -13.82
CA SER A 56 3.94 12.16 -14.68
C SER A 56 4.46 13.39 -13.97
N ASN A 57 5.77 13.51 -13.91
CA ASN A 57 6.45 14.72 -13.48
C ASN A 57 6.74 15.56 -14.72
N LEU A 58 5.90 16.55 -14.97
CA LEU A 58 5.95 17.37 -16.18
C LEU A 58 6.85 18.58 -15.94
N GLY A 59 7.72 18.87 -16.91
CA GLY A 59 8.63 20.01 -16.91
C GLY A 59 8.89 20.50 -18.32
N PHE A 60 9.29 21.76 -18.43
CA PHE A 60 9.67 22.34 -19.70
C PHE A 60 10.95 21.71 -20.26
N ARG A 61 11.04 21.56 -21.57
CA ARG A 61 12.25 21.07 -22.25
C ARG A 61 13.29 22.17 -22.47
N VAL A 62 12.91 23.42 -22.22
CA VAL A 62 13.77 24.63 -22.27
C VAL A 62 13.63 25.40 -20.97
N GLY A 63 14.67 26.13 -20.58
CA GLY A 63 14.62 26.99 -19.40
C GLY A 63 14.01 28.37 -19.78
N GLY A 64 13.39 29.01 -18.79
CA GLY A 64 12.82 30.34 -18.95
C GLY A 64 11.99 30.79 -17.76
N LYS A 65 11.47 32.01 -17.82
CA LYS A 65 10.57 32.57 -16.82
C LYS A 65 9.14 32.11 -17.12
N ILE A 66 8.43 31.58 -16.10
CA ILE A 66 7.02 31.23 -16.22
C ILE A 66 6.23 32.52 -16.42
N PHE A 67 5.51 32.59 -17.51
CA PHE A 67 4.65 33.72 -17.86
C PHE A 67 3.26 33.55 -17.25
N GLU A 68 2.62 32.39 -17.46
CA GLU A 68 1.29 32.12 -16.96
C GLU A 68 1.12 30.62 -16.59
N ARG A 69 0.20 30.37 -15.64
CA ARG A 69 -0.29 29.07 -15.22
C ARG A 69 -1.76 28.96 -15.66
N LEU A 70 -2.11 27.87 -16.33
CA LEU A 70 -3.44 27.65 -16.93
C LEU A 70 -4.25 26.60 -16.17
N VAL A 71 -3.66 25.95 -15.15
CA VAL A 71 -4.30 24.89 -14.40
C VAL A 71 -3.96 24.99 -12.91
N ASP A 72 -4.88 24.54 -12.07
CA ASP A 72 -4.74 24.47 -10.63
C ASP A 72 -4.66 23.00 -10.13
N PRO A 73 -4.10 22.75 -8.94
CA PRO A 73 -4.20 21.44 -8.31
C PRO A 73 -5.67 21.01 -8.16
N GLY A 74 -5.98 19.79 -8.60
CA GLY A 74 -7.34 19.23 -8.63
C GLY A 74 -8.01 19.30 -9.98
N ASP A 75 -7.50 20.09 -10.93
CA ASP A 75 -8.08 20.21 -12.27
C ASP A 75 -7.92 18.92 -13.08
N ARG A 76 -8.97 18.59 -13.84
CA ARG A 76 -8.90 17.54 -14.86
C ARG A 76 -8.40 18.12 -16.18
N VAL A 77 -7.41 17.45 -16.75
CA VAL A 77 -6.79 17.84 -18.02
C VAL A 77 -6.83 16.72 -19.03
N ARG A 78 -6.78 17.07 -20.29
CA ARG A 78 -6.74 16.13 -21.44
C ARG A 78 -5.36 16.14 -22.08
N LEU A 79 -5.03 15.05 -22.75
CA LEU A 79 -3.83 14.94 -23.58
C LEU A 79 -3.68 16.16 -24.50
N GLY A 80 -2.50 16.79 -24.50
CA GLY A 80 -2.20 17.97 -25.31
C GLY A 80 -2.76 19.29 -24.79
N GLN A 81 -3.50 19.29 -23.69
CA GLN A 81 -4.01 20.53 -23.09
C GLN A 81 -2.85 21.37 -22.54
N PRO A 82 -2.77 22.68 -22.84
CA PRO A 82 -1.78 23.57 -22.27
C PRO A 82 -1.94 23.69 -20.74
N LEU A 83 -0.83 23.56 -20.02
CA LEU A 83 -0.79 23.62 -18.55
C LEU A 83 -0.10 24.89 -18.03
N MET A 84 1.00 25.26 -18.69
CA MET A 84 1.82 26.42 -18.36
C MET A 84 2.52 26.96 -19.59
N ARG A 85 2.88 28.25 -19.57
CA ARG A 85 3.67 28.90 -20.60
C ARG A 85 4.85 29.66 -20.02
N LEU A 86 5.99 29.58 -20.72
CA LEU A 86 7.12 30.46 -20.49
C LEU A 86 6.96 31.76 -21.24
N ASP A 87 7.71 32.78 -20.84
CA ASP A 87 7.89 34.00 -21.63
C ASP A 87 8.53 33.65 -22.98
N ARG A 88 7.83 33.94 -24.05
CA ARG A 88 8.20 33.56 -25.43
C ARG A 88 8.94 34.65 -26.19
N THR A 89 9.18 35.82 -25.56
CA THR A 89 9.76 37.00 -26.23
C THR A 89 11.08 36.66 -26.91
N ASP A 90 12.02 36.07 -26.19
CA ASP A 90 13.35 35.73 -26.74
C ASP A 90 13.24 34.63 -27.81
N PHE A 91 12.37 33.63 -27.59
CA PHE A 91 12.15 32.56 -28.57
C PHE A 91 11.55 33.07 -29.87
N THR A 92 10.63 34.03 -29.81
CA THR A 92 10.02 34.62 -30.99
C THR A 92 11.01 35.49 -31.80
N LEU A 93 11.86 36.25 -31.12
CA LEU A 93 12.93 37.02 -31.72
C LEU A 93 13.97 36.11 -32.39
N ALA A 94 14.41 35.05 -31.68
CA ALA A 94 15.35 34.09 -32.25
C ALA A 94 14.79 33.38 -33.48
N LEU A 95 13.50 33.02 -33.48
CA LEU A 95 12.83 32.42 -34.62
C LEU A 95 12.74 33.39 -35.81
N ALA A 96 12.43 34.67 -35.56
CA ALA A 96 12.39 35.70 -36.61
C ALA A 96 13.76 35.86 -37.25
N ALA A 97 14.83 35.92 -36.47
CA ALA A 97 16.21 36.02 -36.99
C ALA A 97 16.59 34.76 -37.81
N ALA A 98 16.25 33.56 -37.34
CA ALA A 98 16.53 32.34 -38.09
C ALA A 98 15.77 32.28 -39.43
N ARG A 99 14.50 32.70 -39.45
CA ARG A 99 13.71 32.80 -40.69
C ARG A 99 14.31 33.81 -41.69
N ALA A 100 14.79 34.96 -41.20
CA ALA A 100 15.48 35.92 -42.07
C ALA A 100 16.77 35.33 -42.69
N SER A 101 17.52 34.53 -41.92
CA SER A 101 18.69 33.79 -42.41
C SER A 101 18.33 32.78 -43.50
N VAL A 102 17.19 32.05 -43.34
CA VAL A 102 16.68 31.14 -44.38
C VAL A 102 16.39 31.88 -45.68
N GLU A 103 15.71 33.04 -45.62
CA GLU A 103 15.39 33.81 -46.81
C GLU A 103 16.65 34.38 -47.51
N ALA A 104 17.66 34.79 -46.72
CA ALA A 104 18.94 35.22 -47.29
C ALA A 104 19.67 34.06 -48.00
N ALA A 105 19.75 32.88 -47.39
CA ALA A 105 20.34 31.70 -47.99
C ALA A 105 19.58 31.21 -49.21
N ARG A 106 18.25 31.31 -49.17
CA ARG A 106 17.37 30.98 -50.31
C ARG A 106 17.64 31.88 -51.52
N ALA A 107 17.74 33.20 -51.29
CA ALA A 107 18.06 34.15 -52.37
C ALA A 107 19.43 33.86 -53.00
N GLN A 108 20.43 33.52 -52.16
CA GLN A 108 21.77 33.16 -52.65
C GLN A 108 21.74 31.85 -53.47
N MET A 109 20.98 30.84 -53.02
CA MET A 109 20.78 29.58 -53.75
C MET A 109 20.13 29.80 -55.11
N ILE A 110 19.07 30.62 -55.17
CA ILE A 110 18.35 30.94 -56.44
C ILE A 110 19.33 31.61 -57.41
N LYS A 111 20.10 32.60 -56.94
CA LYS A 111 21.10 33.25 -57.72
C LYS A 111 22.13 32.30 -58.30
N ALA A 112 22.75 31.48 -57.41
CA ALA A 112 23.81 30.53 -57.79
C ALA A 112 23.31 29.48 -58.79
N LYS A 113 22.09 28.96 -58.59
CA LYS A 113 21.45 28.04 -59.55
C LYS A 113 21.22 28.68 -60.92
N ALA A 114 20.76 29.97 -60.98
CA ALA A 114 20.57 30.66 -62.22
C ALA A 114 21.91 30.90 -62.97
N ASP A 115 22.98 31.18 -62.22
CA ASP A 115 24.32 31.34 -62.78
C ASP A 115 24.89 30.04 -63.32
N GLU A 116 24.69 28.92 -62.56
CA GLU A 116 25.06 27.58 -63.03
C GLU A 116 24.29 27.19 -64.30
N GLU A 117 22.97 27.35 -64.30
CA GLU A 117 22.15 26.99 -65.46
C GLU A 117 22.55 27.84 -66.72
N ARG A 118 22.84 29.14 -66.55
CA ARG A 118 23.32 30.02 -67.63
C ARG A 118 24.67 29.51 -68.13
N SER A 119 25.65 29.25 -67.29
CA SER A 119 26.97 28.76 -67.68
C SER A 119 26.93 27.34 -68.30
N ARG A 120 26.00 26.48 -67.89
CA ARG A 120 25.76 25.16 -68.49
C ARG A 120 25.35 25.31 -69.97
N LYS A 121 24.42 26.22 -70.28
CA LYS A 121 24.00 26.54 -71.68
C LYS A 121 25.16 27.09 -72.48
N LEU A 122 25.90 28.06 -71.95
CA LEU A 122 27.03 28.66 -72.62
C LEU A 122 28.19 27.73 -72.91
N VAL A 123 28.48 26.74 -72.03
CA VAL A 123 29.47 25.67 -72.28
C VAL A 123 29.01 24.78 -73.42
N ALA A 124 27.72 24.41 -73.47
CA ALA A 124 27.19 23.61 -74.54
C ALA A 124 27.31 24.26 -75.90
N ASP A 125 27.17 25.57 -75.96
CA ASP A 125 27.29 26.38 -77.17
C ASP A 125 28.75 26.81 -77.50
N GLY A 126 29.72 26.44 -76.66
CA GLY A 126 31.15 26.76 -76.83
C GLY A 126 31.56 28.15 -76.42
N TRP A 127 30.66 28.93 -75.76
CA TRP A 127 30.87 30.34 -75.41
C TRP A 127 31.59 30.61 -74.08
N THR A 128 31.82 29.54 -73.29
CA THR A 128 32.54 29.65 -72.01
C THR A 128 33.37 28.40 -71.74
N SER A 129 34.33 28.47 -70.77
CA SER A 129 35.18 27.35 -70.45
C SER A 129 34.50 26.32 -69.52
N LYS A 130 34.88 25.02 -69.61
CA LYS A 130 34.43 24.01 -68.67
C LYS A 130 34.80 24.34 -67.18
N GLN A 131 35.96 24.96 -66.98
CA GLN A 131 36.41 25.45 -65.70
C GLN A 131 35.41 26.47 -65.08
N THR A 132 34.90 27.37 -65.85
CA THR A 132 33.90 28.38 -65.40
C THR A 132 32.60 27.67 -65.01
N TYR A 133 32.15 26.71 -65.80
CA TYR A 133 30.98 25.91 -65.48
C TYR A 133 31.21 25.12 -64.18
N ASP A 134 32.34 24.43 -63.98
CA ASP A 134 32.65 23.63 -62.77
C ASP A 134 32.70 24.53 -61.52
N GLN A 135 33.19 25.78 -61.66
CA GLN A 135 33.17 26.78 -60.57
C GLN A 135 31.73 27.19 -60.21
N ASN A 136 30.88 27.51 -61.20
CA ASN A 136 29.49 27.92 -60.97
C ASN A 136 28.68 26.76 -60.40
N LYS A 137 28.93 25.54 -60.84
CA LYS A 137 28.31 24.33 -60.28
C LYS A 137 28.70 24.14 -58.81
N GLY A 138 29.98 24.24 -58.51
CA GLY A 138 30.44 24.15 -57.11
C GLY A 138 29.85 25.25 -56.21
N ALA A 139 29.69 26.48 -56.74
CA ALA A 139 29.03 27.58 -56.06
C ALA A 139 27.53 27.30 -55.83
N ALA A 140 26.84 26.71 -56.84
CA ALA A 140 25.42 26.32 -56.69
C ALA A 140 25.25 25.19 -55.68
N ASP A 141 26.08 24.17 -55.72
CA ASP A 141 26.06 23.06 -54.78
C ASP A 141 26.33 23.55 -53.32
N ALA A 142 27.29 24.48 -53.13
CA ALA A 142 27.56 25.10 -51.84
C ALA A 142 26.38 25.95 -51.33
N ALA A 143 25.73 26.75 -52.23
CA ALA A 143 24.58 27.55 -51.86
C ALA A 143 23.35 26.70 -51.49
N ILE A 144 23.13 25.56 -52.19
CA ILE A 144 22.11 24.57 -51.82
C ILE A 144 22.35 24.02 -50.41
N ALA A 145 23.56 23.62 -50.13
CA ALA A 145 23.94 23.10 -48.79
C ALA A 145 23.76 24.15 -47.69
N GLN A 146 24.12 25.42 -47.97
CA GLN A 146 23.93 26.53 -47.04
C GLN A 146 22.44 26.84 -46.77
N PHE A 147 21.59 26.77 -47.78
CA PHE A 147 20.12 26.91 -47.62
C PHE A 147 19.55 25.79 -46.76
N ALA A 148 19.91 24.51 -47.01
CA ALA A 148 19.46 23.39 -46.25
C ALA A 148 19.91 23.50 -44.76
N ASN A 149 21.14 23.97 -44.52
CA ASN A 149 21.62 24.20 -43.14
C ASN A 149 20.80 25.28 -42.43
N ALA A 150 20.51 26.42 -43.11
CA ALA A 150 19.68 27.48 -42.54
C ALA A 150 18.25 27.01 -42.22
N GLU A 151 17.64 26.18 -43.09
CA GLU A 151 16.33 25.55 -42.83
C GLU A 151 16.35 24.63 -41.60
N ALA A 152 17.37 23.81 -41.48
CA ALA A 152 17.53 22.91 -40.33
C ALA A 152 17.66 23.72 -39.03
N GLN A 153 18.45 24.80 -39.04
CA GLN A 153 18.63 25.66 -37.87
C GLN A 153 17.33 26.43 -37.51
N ALA A 154 16.58 26.94 -38.47
CA ALA A 154 15.28 27.55 -38.21
C ALA A 154 14.26 26.56 -37.61
N SER A 155 14.26 25.32 -38.11
CA SER A 155 13.42 24.22 -37.56
C SER A 155 13.77 23.90 -36.14
N GLN A 156 15.06 23.85 -35.79
CA GLN A 156 15.51 23.64 -34.42
C GLN A 156 15.00 24.74 -33.48
N ILE A 157 15.15 26.00 -33.86
CA ILE A 157 14.68 27.15 -33.05
C ILE A 157 13.16 27.17 -32.96
N GLN A 158 12.44 26.79 -34.01
CA GLN A 158 10.98 26.64 -33.97
C GLN A 158 10.53 25.60 -32.97
N ASN A 159 11.21 24.43 -32.91
CA ASN A 159 10.95 23.41 -31.94
C ASN A 159 11.20 23.92 -30.50
N GLN A 160 12.31 24.64 -30.28
CA GLN A 160 12.59 25.25 -28.97
C GLN A 160 11.51 26.24 -28.54
N ALA A 161 11.03 27.08 -29.46
CA ALA A 161 9.91 27.98 -29.20
C ALA A 161 8.60 27.24 -28.87
N GLY A 162 8.37 26.06 -29.48
CA GLY A 162 7.26 25.18 -29.16
C GLY A 162 7.37 24.59 -27.75
N TYR A 163 8.58 24.30 -27.28
CA TYR A 163 8.81 23.76 -25.92
C TYR A 163 8.58 24.79 -24.81
N ALA A 164 8.37 26.05 -25.12
CA ALA A 164 7.98 27.10 -24.19
C ALA A 164 6.50 26.99 -23.74
N GLU A 165 5.72 26.07 -24.32
CA GLU A 165 4.39 25.73 -23.88
C GLU A 165 4.41 24.28 -23.33
N LEU A 166 4.08 24.12 -22.03
CA LEU A 166 3.97 22.82 -21.38
C LEU A 166 2.57 22.29 -21.60
N GLN A 167 2.46 21.08 -22.15
CA GLN A 167 1.21 20.40 -22.41
C GLN A 167 1.12 19.11 -21.59
N ALA A 168 -0.11 18.67 -21.28
CA ALA A 168 -0.37 17.39 -20.65
C ALA A 168 0.05 16.25 -21.58
N ASP A 169 0.76 15.27 -21.03
CA ASP A 169 1.23 14.08 -21.75
C ASP A 169 0.21 12.91 -21.72
N ALA A 170 -0.90 13.08 -20.99
CA ALA A 170 -2.02 12.14 -20.89
C ALA A 170 -3.26 12.83 -20.30
N ASP A 171 -4.41 12.17 -20.40
CA ASP A 171 -5.59 12.54 -19.63
C ASP A 171 -5.33 12.23 -18.13
N GLY A 172 -5.83 13.09 -17.25
CA GLY A 172 -5.59 12.91 -15.83
C GLY A 172 -6.02 14.07 -14.95
N VAL A 173 -5.54 14.05 -13.70
CA VAL A 173 -5.79 15.08 -12.69
C VAL A 173 -4.47 15.68 -12.23
N VAL A 174 -4.39 17.01 -12.18
CA VAL A 174 -3.24 17.75 -11.66
C VAL A 174 -3.17 17.53 -10.14
N MET A 175 -2.08 16.92 -9.67
CA MET A 175 -1.90 16.67 -8.24
C MET A 175 -1.27 17.85 -7.52
N GLU A 176 -0.24 18.44 -8.14
CA GLU A 176 0.59 19.46 -7.53
C GLU A 176 1.20 20.34 -8.61
N VAL A 177 1.31 21.62 -8.31
CA VAL A 177 1.97 22.62 -9.14
C VAL A 177 3.02 23.34 -8.29
N PRO A 178 4.26 22.82 -8.23
CA PRO A 178 5.30 23.36 -7.34
C PRO A 178 5.93 24.67 -7.82
N SER A 179 5.53 25.20 -8.98
CA SER A 179 6.12 26.41 -9.57
C SER A 179 5.05 27.44 -9.92
N GLU A 180 5.34 28.72 -9.66
CA GLU A 180 4.40 29.81 -9.81
C GLU A 180 4.81 30.78 -10.95
N PRO A 181 3.84 31.53 -11.54
CA PRO A 181 4.13 32.58 -12.50
C PRO A 181 5.15 33.58 -11.95
N GLY A 182 6.07 34.01 -12.82
CA GLY A 182 7.18 34.87 -12.44
C GLY A 182 8.45 34.16 -12.03
N GLN A 183 8.40 32.88 -11.70
CA GLN A 183 9.57 32.07 -11.35
C GLN A 183 10.37 31.69 -12.60
N VAL A 184 11.71 31.64 -12.48
CA VAL A 184 12.61 31.12 -13.51
C VAL A 184 12.86 29.63 -13.24
N VAL A 185 12.65 28.78 -14.24
CA VAL A 185 12.80 27.33 -14.17
C VAL A 185 13.84 26.83 -15.16
N ALA A 186 14.56 25.78 -14.77
CA ALA A 186 15.51 25.10 -15.64
C ALA A 186 14.81 24.05 -16.51
N ALA A 187 15.45 23.68 -17.63
CA ALA A 187 15.00 22.55 -18.44
C ALA A 187 14.98 21.26 -17.61
N GLY A 188 13.88 20.48 -17.67
CA GLY A 188 13.70 19.23 -16.93
C GLY A 188 13.25 19.39 -15.48
N GLN A 189 13.16 20.61 -14.97
CA GLN A 189 12.60 20.85 -13.64
C GLN A 189 11.09 20.52 -13.64
N THR A 190 10.65 19.73 -12.65
CA THR A 190 9.22 19.41 -12.49
C THR A 190 8.45 20.66 -12.08
N VAL A 191 7.46 21.03 -12.85
CA VAL A 191 6.58 22.19 -12.60
C VAL A 191 5.12 21.81 -12.42
N VAL A 192 4.72 20.61 -12.88
CA VAL A 192 3.38 20.03 -12.70
C VAL A 192 3.53 18.53 -12.42
N LYS A 193 2.82 18.03 -11.42
CA LYS A 193 2.66 16.58 -11.20
C LYS A 193 1.25 16.17 -11.63
N LEU A 194 1.17 15.25 -12.57
CA LEU A 194 -0.07 14.76 -13.15
C LEU A 194 -0.28 13.29 -12.75
N ALA A 195 -1.42 13.00 -12.15
CA ALA A 195 -1.92 11.64 -12.00
C ALA A 195 -2.67 11.26 -13.27
N ARG A 196 -2.13 10.31 -14.04
CA ARG A 196 -2.81 9.86 -15.27
C ARG A 196 -4.09 9.09 -14.92
N ASP A 197 -5.10 9.23 -15.74
CA ASP A 197 -6.31 8.43 -15.63
C ASP A 197 -5.99 6.94 -15.80
N GLY A 198 -6.75 6.09 -15.10
CA GLY A 198 -6.56 4.64 -15.12
C GLY A 198 -6.71 4.02 -13.73
N ALA A 199 -6.18 2.82 -13.56
CA ALA A 199 -6.29 2.06 -12.33
C ALA A 199 -5.71 2.81 -11.12
N ARG A 200 -6.41 2.72 -10.00
CA ARG A 200 -5.93 3.19 -8.70
C ARG A 200 -5.20 2.06 -7.99
N GLU A 201 -4.16 2.42 -7.25
CA GLU A 201 -3.35 1.49 -6.49
C GLU A 201 -3.31 1.89 -5.03
N ALA A 202 -3.42 0.90 -4.14
CA ALA A 202 -3.10 1.07 -2.73
C ALA A 202 -1.58 0.89 -2.55
N GLU A 203 -0.89 1.94 -2.16
CA GLU A 203 0.51 1.90 -1.79
C GLU A 203 0.62 1.70 -0.29
N VAL A 204 1.19 0.57 0.14
CA VAL A 204 1.37 0.20 1.55
C VAL A 204 2.81 -0.19 1.80
N PHE A 205 3.23 -0.07 3.07
CA PHE A 205 4.57 -0.47 3.52
C PHE A 205 4.46 -1.69 4.41
N LEU A 206 5.06 -2.78 3.98
CA LEU A 206 4.97 -4.09 4.62
C LEU A 206 6.26 -4.42 5.38
N PRO A 207 6.19 -4.87 6.64
CA PRO A 207 7.35 -5.40 7.35
C PRO A 207 7.84 -6.69 6.69
N GLU A 208 9.09 -7.07 6.96
CA GLU A 208 9.75 -8.23 6.34
C GLU A 208 8.95 -9.54 6.52
N GLY A 209 8.38 -9.76 7.70
CA GLY A 209 7.60 -10.96 8.01
C GLY A 209 6.34 -11.14 7.14
N SER A 210 5.79 -10.04 6.57
CA SER A 210 4.56 -10.08 5.77
C SER A 210 4.81 -10.23 4.27
N ARG A 211 6.07 -10.27 3.86
CA ARG A 211 6.47 -10.34 2.46
C ARG A 211 5.99 -11.62 1.77
N ARG A 212 6.00 -12.76 2.49
CA ARG A 212 5.49 -14.04 1.99
C ARG A 212 3.98 -14.01 1.81
N ALA A 213 3.26 -13.53 2.81
CA ALA A 213 1.81 -13.37 2.75
C ALA A 213 1.40 -12.45 1.58
N ALA A 214 2.13 -11.34 1.36
CA ALA A 214 1.90 -10.45 0.24
C ALA A 214 2.06 -11.14 -1.13
N LYS A 215 3.01 -12.09 -1.25
CA LYS A 215 3.23 -12.86 -2.48
C LYS A 215 2.28 -14.05 -2.64
N GLY A 216 1.50 -14.39 -1.62
CA GLY A 216 0.67 -15.59 -1.61
C GLY A 216 1.49 -16.88 -1.46
N GLU A 217 2.69 -16.81 -0.85
CA GLU A 217 3.57 -17.95 -0.60
C GLU A 217 3.27 -18.55 0.77
N ALA A 218 2.69 -19.76 0.83
CA ALA A 218 2.50 -20.49 2.09
C ALA A 218 3.84 -20.97 2.66
N SER A 219 3.98 -20.95 4.00
CA SER A 219 5.15 -21.48 4.68
C SER A 219 5.08 -23.02 4.70
N GLY A 220 6.04 -23.68 4.07
CA GLY A 220 6.35 -25.09 4.40
C GLY A 220 6.16 -26.16 3.34
N THR A 221 5.69 -25.89 2.12
CA THR A 221 5.64 -26.91 1.07
C THR A 221 6.11 -26.38 -0.28
N LYS A 222 7.19 -26.95 -0.78
CA LYS A 222 7.54 -26.86 -2.20
C LYS A 222 6.50 -27.67 -2.99
N GLY A 223 5.55 -27.00 -3.59
CA GLY A 223 4.59 -27.64 -4.47
C GLY A 223 3.15 -27.31 -4.08
N GLU A 224 2.48 -26.61 -4.97
CA GLU A 224 1.09 -26.18 -4.96
C GLU A 224 0.81 -24.83 -4.26
N ALA A 225 1.12 -23.77 -4.99
CA ALA A 225 0.49 -22.48 -4.80
C ALA A 225 -0.99 -22.60 -5.23
N SER A 226 -1.81 -23.23 -4.40
CA SER A 226 -3.26 -23.18 -4.52
C SER A 226 -3.75 -21.97 -3.76
N GLY A 227 -3.67 -20.83 -4.39
CA GLY A 227 -4.17 -19.57 -3.88
C GLY A 227 -3.83 -18.49 -4.87
N THR A 228 -4.75 -17.66 -5.21
CA THR A 228 -4.60 -16.52 -6.10
C THR A 228 -3.48 -15.63 -5.58
N LYS A 229 -2.37 -15.59 -6.31
CA LYS A 229 -1.15 -14.86 -5.92
C LYS A 229 -1.48 -13.41 -5.57
N GLY A 230 -1.21 -13.02 -4.32
CA GLY A 230 -1.23 -11.62 -3.89
C GLY A 230 -2.63 -11.00 -3.80
N GLU A 231 -3.67 -11.79 -3.52
CA GLU A 231 -5.01 -11.26 -3.23
C GLU A 231 -5.08 -10.66 -1.83
N ALA A 232 -5.70 -9.49 -1.77
CA ALA A 232 -5.95 -8.75 -0.57
C ALA A 232 -7.33 -8.09 -0.66
N SER A 233 -7.83 -7.58 0.44
CA SER A 233 -8.98 -6.69 0.45
C SER A 233 -8.55 -5.31 0.94
N ALA A 234 -9.05 -4.27 0.29
CA ALA A 234 -8.77 -2.88 0.61
C ALA A 234 -10.04 -2.19 1.10
N THR A 235 -9.99 -1.55 2.25
CA THR A 235 -11.10 -0.77 2.80
C THR A 235 -10.73 0.71 2.77
N LEU A 236 -11.56 1.54 2.12
CA LEU A 236 -11.38 3.00 2.08
C LEU A 236 -12.02 3.64 3.31
N TYR A 237 -11.26 4.52 3.98
CA TYR A 237 -11.72 5.16 5.21
C TYR A 237 -12.89 6.15 4.96
N ALA A 238 -12.90 6.81 3.80
CA ALA A 238 -13.89 7.84 3.44
C ALA A 238 -15.26 7.28 3.01
N GLU A 239 -15.34 6.00 2.65
CA GLU A 239 -16.55 5.38 2.08
C GLU A 239 -17.25 4.38 3.02
N GLY A 240 -17.08 4.58 4.34
CA GLY A 240 -17.88 3.87 5.35
C GLY A 240 -17.77 2.35 5.30
N ALA A 241 -16.56 1.78 5.22
CA ALA A 241 -16.28 0.35 5.25
C ALA A 241 -16.54 -0.44 3.93
N ALA A 242 -16.67 0.23 2.79
CA ALA A 242 -16.69 -0.46 1.51
C ALA A 242 -15.35 -1.20 1.29
N THR A 243 -15.44 -2.48 0.99
CA THR A 243 -14.28 -3.36 0.79
C THR A 243 -14.14 -3.68 -0.69
N TYR A 244 -12.97 -3.43 -1.24
CA TYR A 244 -12.63 -3.63 -2.64
C TYR A 244 -11.59 -4.76 -2.78
N PRO A 245 -11.73 -5.63 -3.77
CA PRO A 245 -10.69 -6.59 -4.10
C PRO A 245 -9.41 -5.85 -4.52
N ALA A 246 -8.27 -6.29 -3.98
CA ALA A 246 -6.96 -5.74 -4.29
C ALA A 246 -5.99 -6.85 -4.67
N ARG A 247 -5.20 -6.63 -5.73
CA ARG A 247 -4.22 -7.61 -6.22
C ARG A 247 -2.83 -7.00 -6.25
N LEU A 248 -1.86 -7.73 -5.69
CA LEU A 248 -0.46 -7.31 -5.72
C LEU A 248 0.03 -7.17 -7.16
N ARG A 249 0.54 -5.99 -7.52
CA ARG A 249 1.22 -5.71 -8.78
C ARG A 249 2.74 -5.65 -8.58
N GLU A 250 3.16 -4.95 -7.54
CA GLU A 250 4.57 -4.66 -7.32
C GLU A 250 4.92 -4.80 -5.84
N LEU A 251 6.01 -5.46 -5.56
CA LEU A 251 6.63 -5.52 -4.23
C LEU A 251 8.10 -5.17 -4.39
N SER A 252 8.55 -4.12 -3.69
CA SER A 252 9.94 -3.69 -3.71
C SER A 252 10.87 -4.86 -3.39
N ALA A 253 11.97 -4.96 -4.12
CA ALA A 253 13.01 -5.95 -3.85
C ALA A 253 13.83 -5.60 -2.61
N THR A 254 13.98 -4.31 -2.31
CA THR A 254 14.76 -3.76 -1.20
C THR A 254 13.86 -3.12 -0.17
N ALA A 255 14.21 -3.29 1.11
CA ALA A 255 13.57 -2.55 2.19
C ALA A 255 14.05 -1.10 2.21
N ASP A 256 13.20 -0.21 2.63
CA ASP A 256 13.58 1.15 3.01
C ASP A 256 14.49 1.08 4.23
N PRO A 257 15.70 1.68 4.19
CA PRO A 257 16.68 1.54 5.26
C PRO A 257 16.27 2.22 6.58
N ALA A 258 15.41 3.24 6.53
CA ALA A 258 14.95 3.97 7.70
C ALA A 258 13.81 3.25 8.43
N THR A 259 12.84 2.72 7.68
CA THR A 259 11.64 2.09 8.24
C THR A 259 11.71 0.57 8.28
N ARG A 260 12.66 -0.06 7.57
CA ARG A 260 12.81 -1.51 7.38
C ARG A 260 11.56 -2.16 6.80
N THR A 261 10.83 -1.41 5.97
CA THR A 261 9.60 -1.88 5.32
C THR A 261 9.78 -1.99 3.81
N TYR A 262 8.98 -2.84 3.18
CA TYR A 262 8.94 -3.04 1.74
C TYR A 262 7.72 -2.34 1.16
N ARG A 263 7.92 -1.48 0.18
CA ARG A 263 6.80 -0.85 -0.54
C ARG A 263 6.10 -1.88 -1.39
N ALA A 264 4.79 -2.00 -1.21
CA ALA A 264 3.91 -2.85 -1.99
C ALA A 264 2.80 -2.02 -2.63
N ARG A 265 2.46 -2.32 -3.88
CA ARG A 265 1.40 -1.66 -4.64
C ARG A 265 0.38 -2.68 -5.09
N TYR A 266 -0.87 -2.45 -4.72
CA TYR A 266 -2.00 -3.30 -5.02
C TYR A 266 -2.98 -2.57 -5.93
N ILE A 267 -3.29 -3.17 -7.09
CA ILE A 267 -4.33 -2.64 -7.98
C ILE A 267 -5.69 -2.92 -7.35
N LEU A 268 -6.51 -1.87 -7.25
CA LEU A 268 -7.90 -1.97 -6.79
C LEU A 268 -8.81 -2.33 -7.96
N SER A 269 -9.86 -3.11 -7.69
CA SER A 269 -10.89 -3.50 -8.63
C SER A 269 -12.27 -3.44 -7.99
N GLY A 270 -13.33 -3.71 -8.75
CA GLY A 270 -14.68 -3.78 -8.21
C GLY A 270 -15.25 -2.44 -7.75
N GLY A 271 -14.89 -1.33 -8.44
CA GLY A 271 -15.30 0.04 -8.08
C GLY A 271 -14.20 0.86 -7.39
N GLY A 272 -13.15 0.22 -6.89
CA GLY A 272 -12.02 0.90 -6.26
C GLY A 272 -11.18 1.74 -7.24
N GLU A 273 -11.42 1.63 -8.55
CA GLU A 273 -10.79 2.46 -9.59
C GLU A 273 -11.20 3.93 -9.50
N ALA A 274 -12.34 4.22 -8.87
CA ALA A 274 -12.84 5.58 -8.64
C ALA A 274 -12.32 6.20 -7.32
N ALA A 275 -11.53 5.46 -6.54
CA ALA A 275 -11.05 5.91 -5.24
C ALA A 275 -10.30 7.25 -5.34
N PRO A 276 -10.56 8.21 -4.42
CA PRO A 276 -9.89 9.50 -4.42
C PRO A 276 -8.37 9.33 -4.22
N LEU A 277 -7.58 10.07 -5.02
CA LEU A 277 -6.12 10.12 -4.85
C LEU A 277 -5.75 10.69 -3.47
N GLY A 278 -4.75 10.10 -2.83
CA GLY A 278 -4.32 10.51 -1.49
C GLY A 278 -5.22 9.99 -0.36
N ALA A 279 -6.35 9.33 -0.64
CA ALA A 279 -7.21 8.77 0.38
C ALA A 279 -6.49 7.67 1.17
N THR A 280 -6.78 7.60 2.47
CA THR A 280 -6.27 6.53 3.33
C THR A 280 -6.99 5.22 3.03
N VAL A 281 -6.22 4.15 2.88
CA VAL A 281 -6.72 2.80 2.62
C VAL A 281 -6.15 1.83 3.65
N THR A 282 -6.98 0.93 4.16
CA THR A 282 -6.55 -0.21 4.98
C THR A 282 -6.55 -1.46 4.12
N LEU A 283 -5.36 -2.00 3.88
CA LEU A 283 -5.17 -3.26 3.17
C LEU A 283 -5.20 -4.42 4.16
N GLN A 284 -5.98 -5.45 3.89
CA GLN A 284 -6.08 -6.67 4.67
C GLN A 284 -5.47 -7.82 3.88
N LEU A 285 -4.38 -8.38 4.41
CA LEU A 285 -3.71 -9.57 3.89
C LEU A 285 -4.12 -10.78 4.72
N LYS A 286 -4.52 -11.86 4.05
CA LYS A 286 -4.70 -13.16 4.71
C LYS A 286 -3.31 -13.70 5.07
N ASP A 287 -3.11 -14.02 6.33
CA ASP A 287 -1.89 -14.69 6.78
C ASP A 287 -1.96 -16.16 6.35
N LEU A 288 -1.06 -16.55 5.45
CA LEU A 288 -1.01 -17.90 4.90
C LEU A 288 -0.14 -18.87 5.73
N ASP A 289 0.34 -18.45 6.90
CA ASP A 289 1.09 -19.32 7.77
C ASP A 289 0.21 -20.49 8.23
N ALA A 290 0.52 -21.68 7.74
CA ALA A 290 -0.17 -22.93 8.05
C ALA A 290 -0.22 -23.21 9.57
N ALA A 291 0.69 -22.64 10.36
CA ALA A 291 0.64 -22.67 11.81
C ALA A 291 -0.56 -21.94 12.43
N ARG A 292 -1.24 -21.08 11.66
CA ARG A 292 -2.45 -20.36 12.08
C ARG A 292 -3.73 -20.82 11.37
N ALA A 293 -3.61 -21.66 10.36
CA ALA A 293 -4.75 -22.35 9.75
C ALA A 293 -5.31 -23.33 10.79
N GLY A 294 -6.46 -22.99 11.38
CA GLY A 294 -7.08 -23.77 12.46
C GLY A 294 -6.82 -23.18 13.87
N SER A 295 -6.25 -21.97 13.98
CA SER A 295 -6.23 -21.27 15.26
C SER A 295 -7.65 -20.99 15.75
N VAL A 296 -7.82 -21.03 17.04
CA VAL A 296 -9.06 -20.66 17.71
C VAL A 296 -8.81 -19.44 18.58
N GLU A 297 -9.83 -18.61 18.70
CA GLU A 297 -9.74 -17.40 19.51
C GLU A 297 -10.38 -17.64 20.88
N VAL A 298 -9.63 -17.33 21.95
CA VAL A 298 -10.10 -17.47 23.32
C VAL A 298 -10.00 -16.14 24.06
N PRO A 299 -10.91 -15.82 24.99
CA PRO A 299 -10.75 -14.67 25.88
C PRO A 299 -9.45 -14.74 26.66
N LEU A 300 -8.72 -13.62 26.80
CA LEU A 300 -7.46 -13.60 27.57
C LEU A 300 -7.68 -14.03 29.03
N ALA A 301 -8.84 -13.72 29.62
CA ALA A 301 -9.23 -14.11 30.96
C ALA A 301 -9.47 -15.62 31.13
N ALA A 302 -9.59 -16.39 30.05
CA ALA A 302 -9.68 -17.83 30.09
C ALA A 302 -8.32 -18.54 30.25
N LEU A 303 -7.23 -17.82 29.95
CA LEU A 303 -5.87 -18.35 30.07
C LEU A 303 -5.38 -18.28 31.52
N PHE A 304 -4.78 -19.35 31.97
CA PHE A 304 -4.08 -19.40 33.25
C PHE A 304 -2.78 -20.23 33.10
N ASP A 305 -1.85 -20.00 34.01
CA ASP A 305 -0.60 -20.79 34.11
C ASP A 305 -0.35 -21.18 35.56
N GLN A 306 -0.21 -22.48 35.81
CA GLN A 306 0.13 -23.04 37.12
C GLN A 306 1.59 -23.53 37.17
N GLY A 307 2.47 -22.97 36.35
CA GLY A 307 3.88 -23.31 36.26
C GLY A 307 4.21 -24.43 35.26
N GLN A 308 3.23 -24.86 34.47
CA GLN A 308 3.39 -25.88 33.41
C GLN A 308 3.13 -25.30 32.00
N GLY A 309 3.00 -23.97 31.90
CA GLY A 309 2.67 -23.27 30.69
C GLY A 309 1.20 -22.90 30.55
N PRO A 310 0.85 -22.11 29.51
CA PRO A 310 -0.49 -21.61 29.36
C PRO A 310 -1.50 -22.74 29.15
N SER A 311 -2.61 -22.66 29.89
CA SER A 311 -3.69 -23.64 29.91
C SER A 311 -5.05 -22.96 29.97
N VAL A 312 -6.10 -23.68 29.60
CA VAL A 312 -7.50 -23.26 29.76
C VAL A 312 -8.29 -24.34 30.48
N TRP A 313 -9.38 -23.96 31.11
CA TRP A 313 -10.30 -24.92 31.70
C TRP A 313 -11.33 -25.35 30.65
N ARG A 314 -11.27 -26.62 30.24
CA ARG A 314 -12.28 -27.23 29.37
C ARG A 314 -13.46 -27.66 30.24
N TYR A 315 -14.66 -27.19 29.89
CA TYR A 315 -15.90 -27.52 30.59
C TYR A 315 -16.57 -28.74 29.97
N ASP A 316 -16.83 -29.75 30.78
CA ASP A 316 -17.62 -30.92 30.41
C ASP A 316 -19.08 -30.73 30.88
N ALA A 317 -20.00 -30.62 29.94
CA ALA A 317 -21.40 -30.39 30.22
C ALA A 317 -22.12 -31.63 30.81
N ALA A 318 -21.58 -32.84 30.61
CA ALA A 318 -22.20 -34.06 31.11
C ALA A 318 -21.90 -34.29 32.59
N SER A 319 -20.70 -33.97 33.03
CA SER A 319 -20.25 -34.13 34.43
C SER A 319 -20.30 -32.81 35.23
N GLU A 320 -20.56 -31.68 34.58
CA GLU A 320 -20.48 -30.32 35.14
C GLU A 320 -19.13 -30.04 35.82
N THR A 321 -18.04 -30.61 35.28
CA THR A 321 -16.69 -30.45 35.82
C THR A 321 -15.76 -29.73 34.85
N VAL A 322 -14.65 -29.21 35.38
CA VAL A 322 -13.61 -28.55 34.60
C VAL A 322 -12.32 -29.37 34.62
N GLN A 323 -11.66 -29.45 33.46
CA GLN A 323 -10.36 -30.12 33.34
C GLN A 323 -9.34 -29.14 32.72
N PRO A 324 -8.10 -29.09 33.21
CA PRO A 324 -7.08 -28.26 32.62
C PRO A 324 -6.64 -28.84 31.28
N GLN A 325 -6.65 -28.00 30.26
CA GLN A 325 -6.18 -28.32 28.90
C GLN A 325 -5.01 -27.42 28.55
N ALA A 326 -3.82 -28.00 28.37
CA ALA A 326 -2.65 -27.26 27.92
C ALA A 326 -2.87 -26.73 26.50
N VAL A 327 -2.50 -25.49 26.27
CA VAL A 327 -2.69 -24.81 24.98
C VAL A 327 -1.39 -24.13 24.52
N ARG A 328 -1.23 -24.01 23.22
CA ARG A 328 -0.13 -23.24 22.66
C ARG A 328 -0.66 -21.93 22.09
N VAL A 329 -0.32 -20.83 22.73
CA VAL A 329 -0.69 -19.48 22.34
C VAL A 329 0.27 -18.98 21.27
N ALA A 330 -0.24 -18.51 20.13
CA ALA A 330 0.54 -17.92 19.07
C ALA A 330 0.67 -16.40 19.25
N ARG A 331 -0.40 -15.74 19.70
CA ARG A 331 -0.44 -14.30 19.92
C ARG A 331 -1.40 -13.96 21.06
N MET A 332 -1.02 -12.99 21.87
CA MET A 332 -1.88 -12.36 22.87
C MET A 332 -2.26 -10.96 22.38
N GLY A 333 -3.55 -10.68 22.28
CA GLY A 333 -4.13 -9.36 22.04
C GLY A 333 -4.54 -8.69 23.35
N GLU A 334 -5.26 -7.59 23.27
CA GLU A 334 -5.74 -6.85 24.46
C GLU A 334 -6.84 -7.58 25.21
N GLU A 335 -7.79 -8.22 24.53
CA GLU A 335 -8.93 -8.93 25.11
C GLU A 335 -8.94 -10.41 24.78
N ARG A 336 -8.27 -10.85 23.74
CA ARG A 336 -8.30 -12.20 23.19
C ARG A 336 -6.92 -12.73 22.85
N ALA A 337 -6.78 -14.05 22.85
CA ALA A 337 -5.56 -14.73 22.46
C ALA A 337 -5.84 -15.76 21.35
N ASP A 338 -4.89 -15.85 20.39
CA ASP A 338 -4.93 -16.85 19.33
C ASP A 338 -4.23 -18.14 19.81
N VAL A 339 -4.97 -19.22 19.89
CA VAL A 339 -4.49 -20.54 20.27
C VAL A 339 -4.38 -21.42 19.04
N VAL A 340 -3.19 -21.99 18.79
CA VAL A 340 -2.88 -22.81 17.61
C VAL A 340 -2.86 -24.30 17.87
N ALA A 341 -2.91 -24.72 19.11
CA ALA A 341 -2.99 -26.15 19.49
C ALA A 341 -3.59 -26.32 20.87
N GLY A 342 -4.28 -27.45 21.08
CA GLY A 342 -4.88 -27.82 22.33
C GLY A 342 -6.39 -27.63 22.41
N LEU A 343 -7.00 -26.89 21.45
CA LEU A 343 -8.44 -26.68 21.38
C LEU A 343 -8.94 -26.87 19.95
N ASN A 344 -10.19 -27.30 19.85
CA ASN A 344 -10.93 -27.34 18.56
C ASN A 344 -12.08 -26.34 18.58
N PRO A 345 -12.50 -25.84 17.41
CA PRO A 345 -13.74 -25.08 17.30
C PRO A 345 -14.92 -25.88 17.88
N GLY A 346 -15.76 -25.23 18.69
CA GLY A 346 -16.87 -25.88 19.38
C GLY A 346 -16.54 -26.41 20.76
N ASP A 347 -15.27 -26.45 21.17
CA ASP A 347 -14.92 -26.78 22.56
C ASP A 347 -15.51 -25.74 23.53
N ARG A 348 -15.96 -26.16 24.67
CA ARG A 348 -16.49 -25.27 25.72
C ARG A 348 -15.43 -25.02 26.77
N ILE A 349 -15.11 -23.77 27.02
CA ILE A 349 -14.09 -23.34 27.97
C ILE A 349 -14.65 -22.36 28.98
N VAL A 350 -14.02 -22.30 30.16
CA VAL A 350 -14.34 -21.25 31.14
C VAL A 350 -13.72 -19.93 30.67
N ALA A 351 -14.55 -18.95 30.38
CA ALA A 351 -14.15 -17.63 29.88
C ALA A 351 -13.76 -16.66 31.00
N LEU A 352 -14.37 -16.81 32.20
CA LEU A 352 -14.13 -15.95 33.36
C LEU A 352 -14.09 -16.82 34.64
N GLY A 353 -13.18 -16.47 35.58
CA GLY A 353 -13.02 -17.17 36.85
C GLY A 353 -11.97 -18.27 36.83
N ALA A 354 -11.17 -18.38 35.77
CA ALA A 354 -10.18 -19.46 35.57
C ALA A 354 -9.19 -19.63 36.74
N HIS A 355 -8.81 -18.56 37.42
CA HIS A 355 -7.82 -18.57 38.49
C HIS A 355 -8.33 -19.14 39.84
N LEU A 356 -9.65 -19.34 39.98
CA LEU A 356 -10.25 -19.87 41.21
C LEU A 356 -10.49 -21.39 41.18
N LEU A 357 -10.31 -22.01 40.01
CA LEU A 357 -10.72 -23.40 39.77
C LEU A 357 -9.60 -24.42 40.03
N LYS A 358 -10.02 -25.65 40.36
CA LYS A 358 -9.15 -26.81 40.50
C LYS A 358 -9.59 -27.92 39.53
N ALA A 359 -8.64 -28.76 39.15
CA ALA A 359 -8.93 -29.90 38.29
C ALA A 359 -10.00 -30.84 38.90
N GLY A 360 -11.01 -31.17 38.08
CA GLY A 360 -12.14 -32.01 38.48
C GLY A 360 -13.19 -31.33 39.34
N GLU A 361 -13.09 -30.03 39.59
CA GLU A 361 -14.06 -29.28 40.39
C GLU A 361 -15.40 -29.15 39.65
N LYS A 362 -16.51 -29.35 40.42
CA LYS A 362 -17.84 -29.10 39.89
C LYS A 362 -18.14 -27.63 39.85
N VAL A 363 -18.61 -27.18 38.70
CA VAL A 363 -18.95 -25.76 38.45
C VAL A 363 -20.37 -25.66 37.89
N ARG A 364 -21.00 -24.52 38.06
CA ARG A 364 -22.30 -24.20 37.49
C ARG A 364 -22.18 -23.09 36.48
N GLN A 365 -22.75 -23.30 35.31
CA GLN A 365 -22.72 -22.29 34.26
C GLN A 365 -23.61 -21.10 34.64
N ALA A 366 -23.07 -19.90 34.59
CA ALA A 366 -23.82 -18.65 34.77
C ALA A 366 -24.86 -18.49 33.63
N PRO A 367 -26.10 -18.05 33.95
CA PRO A 367 -27.10 -17.82 32.91
C PRO A 367 -26.63 -16.72 31.95
N ALA A 368 -26.95 -16.85 30.66
CA ALA A 368 -26.53 -15.96 29.59
C ALA A 368 -26.95 -14.48 29.78
N SER A 369 -27.91 -14.20 30.66
CA SER A 369 -28.35 -12.84 30.98
C SER A 369 -27.36 -11.99 31.77
N MET A 370 -26.29 -12.59 32.33
CA MET A 370 -25.20 -11.84 32.99
C MET A 370 -24.07 -11.43 32.02
N THR A 371 -24.21 -11.68 30.75
CA THR A 371 -23.26 -11.24 29.69
C THR A 371 -23.57 -9.83 29.21
N GLY A 372 -24.11 -8.98 30.08
CA GLY A 372 -24.41 -7.60 29.81
C GLY A 372 -23.23 -6.67 30.10
N VAL A 373 -22.70 -6.10 29.03
CA VAL A 373 -22.07 -4.78 28.98
C VAL A 373 -20.73 -4.61 29.68
N VAL A 374 -19.66 -4.89 28.94
CA VAL A 374 -18.57 -3.91 28.87
C VAL A 374 -18.48 -3.49 27.40
N ARG A 375 -19.00 -2.30 27.11
CA ARG A 375 -18.78 -1.56 25.89
C ARG A 375 -17.45 -0.85 25.95
#